data_981a450bf0fad1ec0190a5b257cc85d7
#
_entry.id   981a450bf0fad1ec0190a5b257cc85d7
#
_cell.length_a   1.000
_cell.length_b   1.000
_cell.length_c   1.000
_cell.angle_alpha   90.00
_cell.angle_beta   90.00
_cell.angle_gamma   90.00
#
_symmetry.space_group_name_H-M   'P 1'
#
loop_
_entity.id
_entity.type
_entity.pdbx_description
1 polymer ?
#
loop_
_entity_poly.entity_id
_entity_poly.type
_entity_poly.pdbx_seq_one_letter_code
_entity_poly.pdbx_strand_id
1 'polypeptide(L)'
;MSGEFGRTPRVGWEAPWNGGRGHYARCFSALLAGGGFKGGQVVGESDATASNPVSRPVSPQDFLGSIYACCGIDPEGPLPNSKGKKMPLLPPQSSAGRLRELYTEGA
;
A
#
# COMPACT_ATOMS: atom_id res chain seq x y z
N MET A 1 2.37 9.19 -3.82
CA MET A 1 3.14 8.81 -5.02
C MET A 1 3.66 7.39 -4.86
N SER A 2 3.45 6.56 -5.85
CA SER A 2 3.90 5.17 -5.82
C SER A 2 4.02 4.63 -7.24
N GLY A 3 4.90 3.65 -7.45
CA GLY A 3 4.80 2.76 -8.60
C GLY A 3 3.72 1.72 -8.36
N GLU A 4 3.35 0.95 -9.38
CA GLU A 4 2.40 -0.16 -9.23
C GLU A 4 3.03 -1.37 -8.54
N PHE A 5 4.35 -1.48 -8.57
CA PHE A 5 5.13 -2.53 -7.93
C PHE A 5 6.55 -2.04 -7.66
N GLY A 6 7.34 -2.85 -6.99
CA GLY A 6 8.76 -2.58 -6.77
C GLY A 6 9.65 -3.18 -7.86
N ARG A 7 10.93 -3.24 -7.57
CA ARG A 7 11.94 -3.83 -8.46
C ARG A 7 12.67 -4.94 -7.71
N THR A 8 13.11 -5.97 -8.46
CA THR A 8 13.80 -7.11 -7.87
C THR A 8 15.06 -6.68 -7.12
N PRO A 9 15.36 -7.28 -5.94
CA PRO A 9 16.58 -6.96 -5.21
C PRO A 9 17.86 -7.28 -5.96
N ARG A 10 17.81 -8.27 -6.83
CA ARG A 10 18.95 -8.70 -7.63
C ARG A 10 18.92 -8.11 -9.03
N VAL A 11 20.09 -7.74 -9.54
CA VAL A 11 20.25 -7.30 -10.93
C VAL A 11 20.21 -8.52 -11.84
N GLY A 12 19.42 -8.44 -12.93
CA GLY A 12 19.38 -9.44 -13.99
C GLY A 12 20.34 -9.06 -15.10
N TRP A 13 21.30 -9.93 -15.41
CA TRP A 13 22.31 -9.66 -16.42
C TRP A 13 21.96 -10.22 -17.80
N GLU A 14 20.96 -11.10 -17.86
CA GLU A 14 20.45 -11.68 -19.11
C GLU A 14 19.38 -10.79 -19.76
N ALA A 15 19.11 -11.04 -21.02
CA ALA A 15 18.03 -10.35 -21.73
C ALA A 15 16.67 -10.71 -21.08
N PRO A 16 15.71 -9.79 -21.00
CA PRO A 16 15.75 -8.42 -21.51
C PRO A 16 16.35 -7.37 -20.55
N TRP A 17 16.77 -7.78 -19.34
CA TRP A 17 17.17 -6.83 -18.30
C TRP A 17 18.53 -6.18 -18.55
N ASN A 18 19.51 -6.95 -19.03
CA ASN A 18 20.84 -6.45 -19.42
C ASN A 18 21.49 -5.53 -18.37
N GLY A 19 21.42 -5.91 -17.10
CA GLY A 19 21.94 -5.10 -16.00
C GLY A 19 20.87 -4.32 -15.25
N GLY A 20 19.58 -4.53 -15.56
CA GLY A 20 18.47 -3.92 -14.85
C GLY A 20 17.85 -4.84 -13.84
N ARG A 21 16.73 -4.37 -13.25
CA ARG A 21 15.93 -5.14 -12.30
C ARG A 21 14.49 -5.24 -12.79
N GLY A 22 13.86 -6.39 -12.55
CA GLY A 22 12.51 -6.66 -13.01
C GLY A 22 11.42 -6.21 -12.04
N HIS A 23 10.19 -6.56 -12.35
CA HIS A 23 9.01 -6.26 -11.53
C HIS A 23 9.03 -7.10 -10.25
N TYR A 24 8.66 -6.49 -9.12
CA TYR A 24 8.68 -7.17 -7.82
C TYR A 24 7.58 -6.61 -6.92
N ALA A 25 6.54 -7.39 -6.72
CA ALA A 25 5.37 -6.94 -5.96
C ALA A 25 5.53 -7.11 -4.44
N ARG A 26 6.48 -7.91 -3.98
CA ARG A 26 6.57 -8.31 -2.58
C ARG A 26 7.03 -7.20 -1.65
N CYS A 27 7.83 -6.27 -2.14
CA CYS A 27 8.37 -5.20 -1.32
C CYS A 27 8.61 -3.95 -2.16
N PHE A 28 8.00 -2.84 -1.77
CA PHE A 28 8.22 -1.54 -2.40
C PHE A 28 7.74 -0.42 -1.48
N SER A 29 8.07 0.81 -1.84
CA SER A 29 7.77 1.97 -1.02
C SER A 29 6.80 2.92 -1.71
N ALA A 30 6.06 3.68 -0.91
CA ALA A 30 5.17 4.72 -1.38
C ALA A 30 5.36 5.98 -0.55
N LEU A 31 4.98 7.12 -1.10
CA LEU A 31 5.03 8.41 -0.43
C LEU A 31 3.61 8.96 -0.30
N LEU A 32 3.25 9.36 0.93
CA LEU A 32 1.99 10.04 1.23
C LEU A 32 2.28 11.44 1.76
N ALA A 33 1.50 12.43 1.31
CA ALA A 33 1.62 13.80 1.81
C ALA A 33 0.27 14.51 1.68
N GLY A 34 -0.05 15.32 2.66
CA GLY A 34 -1.30 16.09 2.67
C GLY A 34 -2.50 15.29 3.17
N GLY A 35 -3.71 15.80 2.94
CA GLY A 35 -4.96 15.10 3.25
C GLY A 35 -5.20 14.73 4.71
N GLY A 36 -4.50 15.37 5.64
CA GLY A 36 -4.61 15.04 7.07
C GLY A 36 -3.61 13.98 7.53
N PHE A 37 -2.77 13.45 6.65
CA PHE A 37 -1.70 12.54 7.06
C PHE A 37 -0.59 13.29 7.81
N LYS A 38 -0.11 12.68 8.88
CA LYS A 38 1.02 13.23 9.65
C LYS A 38 2.29 13.11 8.83
N GLY A 39 2.96 14.26 8.61
CA GLY A 39 4.21 14.30 7.86
C GLY A 39 5.43 13.93 8.70
N GLY A 40 6.56 13.72 8.01
CA GLY A 40 7.84 13.44 8.67
C GLY A 40 7.94 12.06 9.28
N GLN A 41 7.06 11.13 8.92
CA GLN A 41 7.02 9.78 9.47
C GLN A 41 7.52 8.76 8.44
N VAL A 42 8.19 7.73 8.93
CA VAL A 42 8.50 6.53 8.14
C VAL A 42 7.77 5.36 8.78
N VAL A 43 6.98 4.65 7.99
CA VAL A 43 6.19 3.49 8.44
C VAL A 43 6.70 2.26 7.73
N GLY A 44 7.06 1.24 8.52
CA GLY A 44 7.52 -0.01 8.00
C GLY A 44 9.02 -0.05 7.72
N GLU A 45 9.53 -1.24 7.57
CA GLU A 45 10.94 -1.50 7.32
C GLU A 45 11.08 -2.79 6.54
N SER A 46 11.97 -2.82 5.56
CA SER A 46 12.31 -4.02 4.82
C SER A 46 13.48 -4.75 5.47
N ASP A 47 13.73 -5.98 5.02
CA ASP A 47 14.99 -6.66 5.31
C ASP A 47 16.17 -5.93 4.62
N ALA A 48 17.40 -6.41 4.88
CA ALA A 48 18.61 -5.74 4.40
C ALA A 48 18.73 -5.68 2.88
N THR A 49 18.02 -6.53 2.15
CA THR A 49 18.09 -6.61 0.70
C THR A 49 16.83 -6.03 0.01
N ALA A 50 15.91 -5.46 0.77
CA ALA A 50 14.63 -4.97 0.26
C ALA A 50 13.79 -6.07 -0.43
N SER A 51 13.90 -7.29 0.08
CA SER A 51 13.19 -8.46 -0.46
C SER A 51 11.82 -8.65 0.17
N ASN A 52 11.70 -8.36 1.47
CA ASN A 52 10.44 -8.53 2.21
C ASN A 52 10.25 -7.42 3.23
N PRO A 53 9.02 -6.96 3.46
CA PRO A 53 8.74 -6.11 4.61
C PRO A 53 8.83 -6.96 5.89
N VAL A 54 9.57 -6.48 6.89
CA VAL A 54 9.80 -7.22 8.15
C VAL A 54 9.23 -6.51 9.36
N SER A 55 8.93 -5.22 9.26
CA SER A 55 8.33 -4.44 10.34
C SER A 55 7.20 -3.58 9.78
N ARG A 56 6.04 -3.61 10.44
CA ARG A 56 4.85 -2.86 10.07
C ARG A 56 4.56 -2.96 8.56
N PRO A 57 4.30 -4.14 8.02
CA PRO A 57 3.95 -4.26 6.60
C PRO A 57 2.62 -3.55 6.31
N VAL A 58 2.48 -3.04 5.09
CA VAL A 58 1.26 -2.37 4.63
C VAL A 58 0.81 -3.06 3.34
N SER A 59 -0.40 -3.59 3.36
CA SER A 59 -0.98 -4.20 2.16
C SER A 59 -1.60 -3.13 1.25
N PRO A 60 -1.80 -3.42 -0.05
CA PRO A 60 -2.46 -2.47 -0.95
C PRO A 60 -3.85 -2.04 -0.48
N GLN A 61 -4.66 -2.97 0.05
CA GLN A 61 -5.99 -2.63 0.56
C GLN A 61 -5.92 -1.72 1.79
N ASP A 62 -4.93 -1.87 2.64
CA ASP A 62 -4.75 -1.01 3.81
C ASP A 62 -4.25 0.38 3.41
N PHE A 63 -3.38 0.45 2.42
CA PHE A 63 -2.89 1.69 1.85
C PHE A 63 -4.05 2.50 1.24
N LEU A 64 -4.82 1.88 0.37
CA LEU A 64 -5.99 2.52 -0.26
C LEU A 64 -7.07 2.86 0.77
N GLY A 65 -7.32 1.96 1.72
CA GLY A 65 -8.29 2.20 2.78
C GLY A 65 -7.92 3.39 3.65
N SER A 66 -6.64 3.60 3.90
CA SER A 66 -6.15 4.78 4.62
C SER A 66 -6.43 6.07 3.86
N ILE A 67 -6.19 6.06 2.54
CA ILE A 67 -6.48 7.22 1.68
C ILE A 67 -7.99 7.50 1.65
N TYR A 68 -8.81 6.47 1.49
CA TYR A 68 -10.27 6.62 1.48
C TYR A 68 -10.78 7.19 2.80
N ALA A 69 -10.28 6.68 3.93
CA ALA A 69 -10.66 7.19 5.24
C ALA A 69 -10.33 8.67 5.40
N CYS A 70 -9.16 9.11 4.93
CA CYS A 70 -8.78 10.52 4.95
C CYS A 70 -9.64 11.38 4.03
N CYS A 71 -10.21 10.81 2.98
CA CYS A 71 -11.12 11.51 2.07
C CYS A 71 -12.58 11.47 2.53
N GLY A 72 -12.87 10.90 3.68
CA GLY A 72 -14.22 10.79 4.20
C GLY A 72 -15.03 9.66 3.56
N ILE A 73 -14.38 8.75 2.85
CA ILE A 73 -15.01 7.58 2.24
C ILE A 73 -14.83 6.41 3.17
N ASP A 74 -15.93 5.71 3.51
CA ASP A 74 -15.85 4.49 4.32
C ASP A 74 -15.24 3.35 3.49
N PRO A 75 -14.01 2.90 3.80
CA PRO A 75 -13.37 1.84 3.01
C PRO A 75 -14.02 0.47 3.20
N GLU A 76 -14.84 0.29 4.24
CA GLU A 76 -15.59 -0.94 4.49
C GLU A 76 -17.02 -0.86 3.95
N GLY A 77 -17.38 0.27 3.36
CA GLY A 77 -18.70 0.49 2.79
C GLY A 77 -18.96 -0.35 1.53
N PRO A 78 -20.21 -0.37 1.07
CA PRO A 78 -20.57 -1.14 -0.12
C PRO A 78 -20.06 -0.47 -1.39
N LEU A 79 -19.62 -1.30 -2.34
CA LEU A 79 -19.31 -0.84 -3.68
C LEU A 79 -20.62 -0.66 -4.47
N PRO A 80 -20.89 0.54 -5.01
CA PRO A 80 -22.04 0.72 -5.89
C PRO A 80 -21.92 -0.17 -7.13
N ASN A 81 -22.99 -0.89 -7.44
CA ASN A 81 -23.02 -1.69 -8.65
C ASN A 81 -24.47 -1.82 -9.16
N SER A 82 -24.62 -2.01 -10.47
CA SER A 82 -25.92 -2.07 -11.14
C SER A 82 -26.70 -3.36 -10.88
N LYS A 83 -26.06 -4.35 -10.29
CA LYS A 83 -26.68 -5.67 -10.05
C LYS A 83 -27.25 -5.84 -8.64
N GLY A 84 -27.13 -4.81 -7.80
CA GLY A 84 -27.61 -4.85 -6.42
C GLY A 84 -26.91 -5.82 -5.51
N LYS A 85 -25.77 -6.37 -5.91
CA LYS A 85 -24.98 -7.27 -5.07
C LYS A 85 -24.21 -6.51 -4.01
N LYS A 86 -24.24 -6.99 -2.79
CA LYS A 86 -23.41 -6.44 -1.71
C LYS A 86 -21.95 -6.85 -1.93
N MET A 87 -21.14 -5.91 -2.36
CA MET A 87 -19.70 -6.11 -2.49
C MET A 87 -19.00 -5.04 -1.65
N PRO A 88 -17.97 -5.40 -0.88
CA PRO A 88 -17.19 -4.40 -0.17
C PRO A 88 -16.39 -3.55 -1.15
N LEU A 89 -16.17 -2.29 -0.80
CA LEU A 89 -15.38 -1.36 -1.61
C LEU A 89 -13.94 -1.85 -1.75
N LEU A 90 -13.38 -2.38 -0.67
CA LEU A 90 -12.03 -2.94 -0.62
C LEU A 90 -12.05 -4.31 0.06
N PRO A 91 -11.04 -5.16 -0.20
CA PRO A 91 -10.84 -6.37 0.58
C PRO A 91 -10.70 -6.09 2.07
N PRO A 92 -10.91 -7.09 2.95
CA PRO A 92 -10.71 -6.92 4.38
C PRO A 92 -9.30 -6.45 4.71
N GLN A 93 -9.16 -5.72 5.83
CA GLN A 93 -7.85 -5.27 6.31
C GLN A 93 -6.93 -6.46 6.56
N SER A 94 -5.62 -6.26 6.33
CA SER A 94 -4.60 -7.22 6.76
C SER A 94 -4.47 -7.21 8.28
N SER A 95 -3.67 -8.14 8.83
CA SER A 95 -3.43 -8.22 10.28
C SER A 95 -2.81 -6.94 10.84
N ALA A 96 -1.98 -6.24 10.07
CA ALA A 96 -1.37 -4.98 10.49
C ALA A 96 -2.34 -3.80 10.38
N GLY A 97 -3.35 -3.89 9.54
CA GLY A 97 -4.38 -2.88 9.38
C GLY A 97 -3.95 -1.61 8.65
N ARG A 98 -4.90 -0.68 8.52
CA ARG A 98 -4.66 0.60 7.87
C ARG A 98 -3.66 1.46 8.66
N LEU A 99 -3.16 2.51 8.02
CA LEU A 99 -2.14 3.42 8.55
C LEU A 99 -2.70 4.39 9.60
N ARG A 100 -3.37 3.88 10.63
CA ARG A 100 -4.03 4.68 11.65
C ARG A 100 -3.07 5.55 12.47
N GLU A 101 -1.79 5.21 12.48
CA GLU A 101 -0.74 6.01 13.11
C GLU A 101 -0.49 7.32 12.37
N LEU A 102 -0.95 7.45 11.13
CA LEU A 102 -0.73 8.63 10.31
C LEU A 102 -1.95 9.55 10.17
N TYR A 103 -3.14 9.11 10.59
CA TYR A 103 -4.36 9.90 10.46
C TYR A 103 -5.33 9.63 11.62
N THR A 104 -6.33 10.51 11.77
CA THR A 104 -7.39 10.35 12.77
C THR A 104 -8.65 9.86 12.08
N GLU A 105 -9.18 8.71 12.51
CA GLU A 105 -10.43 8.17 12.00
C GLU A 105 -11.64 8.93 12.57
N GLY A 106 -12.69 9.01 11.78
CA GLY A 106 -13.98 9.56 12.21
C GLY A 106 -14.01 11.07 12.32
N ALA A 107 -13.04 11.75 11.76
CA ALA A 107 -13.03 13.20 11.71
C ALA A 107 -13.96 13.73 10.62
#